data_f3e944560241998d348450350b1311c8
#
_entry.id   f3e944560241998d348450350b1311c8
#
_cell.length_a   1.000
_cell.length_b   1.000
_cell.length_c   1.000
_cell.angle_alpha   90.00
_cell.angle_beta   90.00
_cell.angle_gamma   90.00
#
_symmetry.space_group_name_H-M   'P 1'
#
loop_
_entity.id
_entity.type
_entity.pdbx_description
1 polymer ?
#
loop_
_entity_poly.entity_id
_entity_poly.type
_entity_poly.pdbx_seq_one_letter_code
_entity_poly.pdbx_strand_id
1 'polypeptide(L)'
;MKKVSSLLLAVFLFLPAWAQADGKIRGKYEVIGDISKLKNVKTIKMSEFFNYSCGHCYKFLETSKRLRSKFKDKLLHKKFPIYWGTQTAFPAMAFYIADELGIEEEFTQELFDTSFKLGVDIFQPKVIKFLARDFKVGKEMTEGMQSASIKSKTDRSLELAQEFKANETPTIIINDNLKVAPSMTNG
;
A
#
# COMPACT_ATOMS: atom_id res chain seq x y z
N MET A 1 74.84 34.32 -15.75
CA MET A 1 73.74 34.57 -14.80
C MET A 1 72.44 34.05 -15.39
N LYS A 2 72.03 32.80 -15.01
CA LYS A 2 70.80 32.16 -15.51
C LYS A 2 69.82 32.24 -14.39
N LYS A 3 68.67 32.93 -14.64
CA LYS A 3 67.53 32.99 -13.73
C LYS A 3 66.71 31.72 -13.91
N VAL A 4 66.60 30.92 -12.86
CA VAL A 4 65.66 29.76 -12.79
C VAL A 4 64.32 30.29 -12.31
N SER A 5 63.35 30.26 -13.18
CA SER A 5 61.96 30.63 -12.86
C SER A 5 61.23 29.40 -12.28
N SER A 6 60.91 29.42 -11.00
CA SER A 6 60.25 28.34 -10.31
C SER A 6 58.76 28.45 -10.59
N LEU A 7 58.21 27.51 -11.39
CA LEU A 7 56.78 27.42 -11.69
C LEU A 7 56.11 26.57 -10.59
N LEU A 8 55.41 27.22 -9.66
CA LEU A 8 54.56 26.59 -8.66
C LEU A 8 53.29 26.06 -9.31
N LEU A 9 53.23 24.75 -9.48
CA LEU A 9 52.04 24.05 -9.98
C LEU A 9 51.06 23.86 -8.79
N ALA A 10 50.00 24.69 -8.76
CA ALA A 10 48.92 24.55 -7.78
C ALA A 10 48.04 23.36 -8.19
N VAL A 11 48.21 22.23 -7.51
CA VAL A 11 47.29 21.07 -7.65
C VAL A 11 46.02 21.38 -6.90
N PHE A 12 44.98 21.77 -7.63
CA PHE A 12 43.61 21.83 -7.10
C PHE A 12 43.09 20.41 -6.87
N LEU A 13 43.13 19.95 -5.62
CA LEU A 13 42.45 18.76 -5.19
C LEU A 13 40.95 19.02 -5.24
N PHE A 14 40.30 18.57 -6.35
CA PHE A 14 38.86 18.42 -6.40
C PHE A 14 38.44 17.29 -5.44
N LEU A 15 38.13 17.64 -4.19
CA LEU A 15 37.41 16.74 -3.30
C LEU A 15 35.97 16.63 -3.85
N PRO A 16 35.51 15.42 -4.16
CA PRO A 16 34.10 15.25 -4.49
C PRO A 16 33.29 15.68 -3.27
N ALA A 17 32.48 16.71 -3.41
CA ALA A 17 31.46 17.06 -2.43
C ALA A 17 30.50 15.88 -2.35
N TRP A 18 30.69 15.05 -1.37
CA TRP A 18 29.70 14.04 -1.00
C TRP A 18 28.45 14.81 -0.62
N ALA A 19 27.45 14.80 -1.49
CA ALA A 19 26.14 15.30 -1.17
C ALA A 19 25.64 14.51 0.03
N GLN A 20 25.77 15.06 1.22
CA GLN A 20 25.11 14.55 2.41
C GLN A 20 23.63 14.64 2.08
N ALA A 21 23.01 13.47 1.85
CA ALA A 21 21.58 13.39 1.75
C ALA A 21 21.03 13.92 3.07
N ASP A 22 20.43 15.11 3.00
CA ASP A 22 19.69 15.69 4.11
C ASP A 22 18.71 14.61 4.57
N GLY A 23 18.90 14.06 5.76
CA GLY A 23 18.16 12.90 6.29
C GLY A 23 16.66 13.19 6.52
N LYS A 24 16.16 14.26 5.90
CA LYS A 24 14.78 14.69 5.97
C LYS A 24 13.93 13.86 5.00
N ILE A 25 12.93 13.18 5.54
CA ILE A 25 11.92 12.47 4.75
C ILE A 25 11.11 13.53 3.99
N ARG A 26 11.05 13.39 2.66
CA ARG A 26 10.33 14.33 1.79
C ARG A 26 8.89 13.87 1.58
N GLY A 27 7.98 14.81 1.48
CA GLY A 27 6.56 14.57 1.20
C GLY A 27 5.64 15.13 2.29
N LYS A 28 4.34 14.91 2.10
CA LYS A 28 3.31 15.24 3.08
C LYS A 28 2.93 13.97 3.83
N TYR A 29 3.11 13.96 5.12
CA TYR A 29 2.81 12.82 6.00
C TYR A 29 2.59 13.31 7.44
N GLU A 30 1.91 12.50 8.21
CA GLU A 30 1.81 12.63 9.66
C GLU A 30 2.81 11.67 10.33
N VAL A 31 3.52 12.13 11.36
CA VAL A 31 4.35 11.28 12.20
C VAL A 31 3.45 10.70 13.30
N ILE A 32 3.28 9.37 13.29
CA ILE A 32 2.40 8.66 14.23
C ILE A 32 3.18 7.79 15.22
N GLY A 33 4.50 7.71 15.06
CA GLY A 33 5.38 6.90 15.89
C GLY A 33 6.76 7.54 16.06
N ASP A 34 7.78 6.72 16.23
CA ASP A 34 9.16 7.16 16.47
C ASP A 34 9.95 7.22 15.15
N ILE A 35 10.16 8.43 14.65
CA ILE A 35 10.87 8.68 13.39
C ILE A 35 12.35 8.25 13.46
N SER A 36 12.96 8.15 14.65
CA SER A 36 14.33 7.70 14.80
C SER A 36 14.53 6.25 14.35
N LYS A 37 13.47 5.42 14.43
CA LYS A 37 13.44 4.03 13.97
C LYS A 37 13.49 3.90 12.45
N LEU A 38 13.30 4.99 11.71
CA LEU A 38 13.37 5.00 10.24
C LEU A 38 14.79 5.14 9.71
N LYS A 39 15.77 5.41 10.59
CA LYS A 39 17.19 5.44 10.22
C LYS A 39 17.65 4.01 9.85
N ASN A 40 18.30 3.87 8.69
CA ASN A 40 18.89 2.61 8.21
C ASN A 40 17.90 1.45 8.00
N VAL A 41 16.63 1.75 7.71
CA VAL A 41 15.63 0.74 7.39
C VAL A 41 16.01 0.02 6.09
N LYS A 42 16.17 -1.30 6.15
CA LYS A 42 16.48 -2.15 4.99
C LYS A 42 15.21 -2.53 4.21
N THR A 43 14.11 -2.74 4.93
CA THR A 43 12.82 -3.14 4.37
C THR A 43 11.77 -2.09 4.71
N ILE A 44 11.08 -1.60 3.70
CA ILE A 44 9.95 -0.68 3.84
C ILE A 44 8.70 -1.53 4.06
N LYS A 45 8.11 -1.43 5.25
CA LYS A 45 6.79 -2.00 5.51
C LYS A 45 5.73 -0.97 5.10
N MET A 46 4.85 -1.34 4.21
CA MET A 46 3.74 -0.50 3.78
C MET A 46 2.43 -1.23 4.09
N SER A 47 1.62 -0.66 4.97
CA SER A 47 0.26 -1.10 5.24
C SER A 47 -0.71 -0.18 4.53
N GLU A 48 -1.55 -0.73 3.65
CA GLU A 48 -2.55 -0.01 2.88
C GLU A 48 -3.95 -0.36 3.40
N PHE A 49 -4.63 0.61 3.99
CA PHE A 49 -6.04 0.49 4.36
C PHE A 49 -6.88 1.03 3.21
N PHE A 50 -7.75 0.21 2.65
CA PHE A 50 -8.53 0.57 1.48
C PHE A 50 -9.98 0.10 1.59
N ASN A 51 -10.87 0.72 0.79
CA ASN A 51 -12.28 0.33 0.72
C ASN A 51 -12.69 0.17 -0.75
N TYR A 52 -13.44 -0.86 -1.03
CA TYR A 52 -13.86 -1.18 -2.40
C TYR A 52 -14.87 -0.19 -3.01
N SER A 53 -15.48 0.71 -2.24
CA SER A 53 -16.29 1.81 -2.76
C SER A 53 -15.51 3.12 -2.93
N CYS A 54 -14.20 3.10 -2.70
CA CYS A 54 -13.34 4.27 -2.74
C CYS A 54 -12.69 4.47 -4.11
N GLY A 55 -13.06 5.51 -4.84
CA GLY A 55 -12.48 5.84 -6.15
C GLY A 55 -10.98 6.17 -6.09
N HIS A 56 -10.49 6.75 -4.98
CA HIS A 56 -9.05 6.98 -4.77
C HIS A 56 -8.30 5.66 -4.59
N CYS A 57 -8.90 4.66 -3.91
CA CYS A 57 -8.31 3.33 -3.78
C CYS A 57 -8.21 2.62 -5.14
N TYR A 58 -9.26 2.73 -5.96
CA TYR A 58 -9.24 2.21 -7.33
C TYR A 58 -8.08 2.82 -8.15
N LYS A 59 -7.92 4.14 -8.13
CA LYS A 59 -6.79 4.82 -8.80
C LYS A 59 -5.43 4.44 -8.21
N PHE A 60 -5.37 4.15 -6.91
CA PHE A 60 -4.14 3.80 -6.22
C PHE A 60 -3.60 2.42 -6.61
N LEU A 61 -4.41 1.53 -7.18
CA LEU A 61 -3.96 0.21 -7.66
C LEU A 61 -2.74 0.33 -8.58
N GLU A 62 -2.78 1.26 -9.54
CA GLU A 62 -1.67 1.47 -10.47
C GLU A 62 -0.41 2.00 -9.75
N THR A 63 -0.59 2.91 -8.80
CA THR A 63 0.51 3.42 -7.98
C THR A 63 1.12 2.30 -7.13
N SER A 64 0.29 1.47 -6.53
CA SER A 64 0.69 0.30 -5.75
C SER A 64 1.52 -0.68 -6.58
N LYS A 65 1.10 -1.01 -7.80
CA LYS A 65 1.86 -1.85 -8.75
C LYS A 65 3.24 -1.25 -9.06
N ARG A 66 3.28 0.06 -9.34
CA ARG A 66 4.56 0.77 -9.61
C ARG A 66 5.49 0.76 -8.41
N LEU A 67 4.97 0.94 -7.19
CA LEU A 67 5.77 0.88 -5.97
C LEU A 67 6.38 -0.52 -5.78
N ARG A 68 5.58 -1.58 -5.93
CA ARG A 68 6.08 -2.97 -5.85
C ARG A 68 7.16 -3.26 -6.90
N SER A 69 6.94 -2.87 -8.13
CA SER A 69 7.91 -3.03 -9.22
C SER A 69 9.22 -2.28 -8.94
N LYS A 70 9.13 -1.05 -8.40
CA LYS A 70 10.29 -0.20 -8.13
C LYS A 70 11.12 -0.69 -6.95
N PHE A 71 10.48 -1.08 -5.85
CA PHE A 71 11.17 -1.40 -4.61
C PHE A 71 11.41 -2.90 -4.42
N LYS A 72 10.69 -3.76 -5.14
CA LYS A 72 10.84 -5.22 -5.13
C LYS A 72 10.96 -5.79 -3.70
N ASP A 73 12.00 -6.55 -3.44
CA ASP A 73 12.25 -7.21 -2.15
C ASP A 73 12.44 -6.24 -0.97
N LYS A 74 12.62 -4.94 -1.26
CA LYS A 74 12.71 -3.91 -0.22
C LYS A 74 11.35 -3.42 0.26
N LEU A 75 10.26 -3.77 -0.40
CA LEU A 75 8.90 -3.37 -0.04
C LEU A 75 8.08 -4.58 0.43
N LEU A 76 7.77 -4.61 1.71
CA LEU A 76 6.76 -5.50 2.26
C LEU A 76 5.41 -4.76 2.26
N HIS A 77 4.61 -4.98 1.23
CA HIS A 77 3.29 -4.38 1.10
C HIS A 77 2.22 -5.32 1.63
N LYS A 78 1.46 -4.86 2.63
CA LYS A 78 0.28 -5.53 3.16
C LYS A 78 -0.94 -4.67 2.94
N LYS A 79 -2.03 -5.28 2.50
CA LYS A 79 -3.30 -4.63 2.24
C LYS A 79 -4.33 -5.05 3.27
N PHE A 80 -5.13 -4.12 3.73
CA PHE A 80 -6.16 -4.30 4.73
C PHE A 80 -7.47 -3.72 4.20
N PRO A 81 -8.35 -4.56 3.64
CA PRO A 81 -9.67 -4.11 3.20
C PRO A 81 -10.51 -3.74 4.43
N ILE A 82 -11.08 -2.54 4.40
CA ILE A 82 -11.98 -2.05 5.44
C ILE A 82 -13.35 -1.74 4.84
N TYR A 83 -14.36 -1.76 5.69
CA TYR A 83 -15.73 -1.42 5.34
C TYR A 83 -16.39 -0.70 6.49
N TRP A 84 -17.40 0.12 6.21
CA TRP A 84 -18.09 0.93 7.21
C TRP A 84 -19.56 1.20 6.81
N GLY A 85 -20.31 1.74 7.76
CA GLY A 85 -21.71 2.08 7.57
C GLY A 85 -22.57 0.86 7.24
N THR A 86 -23.27 0.91 6.13
CA THR A 86 -24.16 -0.16 5.65
C THR A 86 -23.48 -1.19 4.77
N GLN A 87 -22.18 -1.08 4.55
CA GLN A 87 -21.42 -2.01 3.72
C GLN A 87 -21.31 -3.39 4.40
N THR A 88 -21.35 -4.43 3.61
CA THR A 88 -21.13 -5.80 4.09
C THR A 88 -19.63 -6.15 4.09
N ALA A 89 -19.25 -7.14 4.86
CA ALA A 89 -17.89 -7.66 4.92
C ALA A 89 -17.48 -8.48 3.68
N PHE A 90 -18.42 -8.82 2.78
CA PHE A 90 -18.17 -9.80 1.71
C PHE A 90 -16.99 -9.46 0.80
N PRO A 91 -16.78 -8.21 0.31
CA PRO A 91 -15.61 -7.90 -0.50
C PRO A 91 -14.29 -8.03 0.28
N ALA A 92 -14.29 -7.68 1.57
CA ALA A 92 -13.12 -7.83 2.43
C ALA A 92 -12.79 -9.31 2.70
N MET A 93 -13.80 -10.14 2.91
CA MET A 93 -13.63 -11.60 3.03
C MET A 93 -13.11 -12.19 1.71
N ALA A 94 -13.68 -11.78 0.57
CA ALA A 94 -13.25 -12.23 -0.75
C ALA A 94 -11.79 -11.88 -1.03
N PHE A 95 -11.32 -10.69 -0.59
CA PHE A 95 -9.92 -10.31 -0.65
C PHE A 95 -9.02 -11.34 0.03
N TYR A 96 -9.33 -11.72 1.28
CA TYR A 96 -8.50 -12.66 2.02
C TYR A 96 -8.56 -14.09 1.47
N ILE A 97 -9.70 -14.50 0.91
CA ILE A 97 -9.80 -15.79 0.22
C ILE A 97 -8.94 -15.77 -1.05
N ALA A 98 -9.00 -14.70 -1.83
CA ALA A 98 -8.20 -14.52 -3.03
C ALA A 98 -6.68 -14.46 -2.72
N ASP A 99 -6.30 -13.86 -1.59
CA ASP A 99 -4.92 -13.82 -1.09
C ASP A 99 -4.41 -15.24 -0.75
N GLU A 100 -5.22 -16.04 -0.05
CA GLU A 100 -4.87 -17.45 0.23
C GLU A 100 -4.74 -18.31 -1.04
N LEU A 101 -5.47 -17.95 -2.10
CA LEU A 101 -5.45 -18.62 -3.39
C LEU A 101 -4.37 -18.08 -4.35
N GLY A 102 -3.66 -17.02 -3.97
CA GLY A 102 -2.63 -16.39 -4.79
C GLY A 102 -3.15 -15.59 -5.98
N ILE A 103 -4.42 -15.18 -5.97
CA ILE A 103 -5.08 -14.41 -7.03
C ILE A 103 -5.58 -13.04 -6.54
N GLU A 104 -5.07 -12.57 -5.41
CA GLU A 104 -5.53 -11.33 -4.76
C GLU A 104 -5.49 -10.13 -5.69
N GLU A 105 -4.42 -9.99 -6.46
CA GLU A 105 -4.22 -8.80 -7.30
C GLU A 105 -5.27 -8.72 -8.43
N GLU A 106 -5.46 -9.83 -9.14
CA GLU A 106 -6.41 -9.93 -10.25
C GLU A 106 -7.85 -9.84 -9.75
N PHE A 107 -8.16 -10.53 -8.65
CA PHE A 107 -9.50 -10.52 -8.09
C PHE A 107 -9.88 -9.15 -7.51
N THR A 108 -8.93 -8.46 -6.85
CA THR A 108 -9.11 -7.09 -6.37
C THR A 108 -9.35 -6.12 -7.52
N GLN A 109 -8.59 -6.25 -8.62
CA GLN A 109 -8.81 -5.44 -9.82
C GLN A 109 -10.22 -5.65 -10.37
N GLU A 110 -10.67 -6.90 -10.48
CA GLU A 110 -11.99 -7.25 -11.00
C GLU A 110 -13.13 -6.70 -10.13
N LEU A 111 -13.00 -6.78 -8.81
CA LEU A 111 -13.95 -6.18 -7.88
C LEU A 111 -14.08 -4.67 -8.09
N PHE A 112 -12.96 -3.96 -8.20
CA PHE A 112 -12.98 -2.54 -8.48
C PHE A 112 -13.57 -2.24 -9.88
N ASP A 113 -13.19 -2.98 -10.90
CA ASP A 113 -13.71 -2.80 -12.26
C ASP A 113 -15.22 -3.05 -12.32
N THR A 114 -15.70 -4.09 -11.68
CA THR A 114 -17.13 -4.40 -11.56
C THR A 114 -17.89 -3.25 -10.88
N SER A 115 -17.35 -2.70 -9.82
CA SER A 115 -17.95 -1.57 -9.10
C SER A 115 -17.92 -0.27 -9.91
N PHE A 116 -16.73 0.12 -10.42
CA PHE A 116 -16.51 1.45 -10.99
C PHE A 116 -16.76 1.56 -12.49
N LYS A 117 -16.55 0.47 -13.27
CA LYS A 117 -16.79 0.48 -14.71
C LYS A 117 -18.20 0.00 -15.06
N LEU A 118 -18.71 -1.01 -14.32
CA LEU A 118 -20.01 -1.61 -14.60
C LEU A 118 -21.14 -1.09 -13.69
N GLY A 119 -20.80 -0.36 -12.61
CA GLY A 119 -21.79 0.17 -11.67
C GLY A 119 -22.52 -0.90 -10.86
N VAL A 120 -21.92 -2.09 -10.70
CA VAL A 120 -22.54 -3.20 -9.98
C VAL A 120 -22.18 -3.14 -8.49
N ASP A 121 -23.18 -3.32 -7.63
CA ASP A 121 -22.98 -3.37 -6.17
C ASP A 121 -22.29 -4.67 -5.75
N ILE A 122 -20.98 -4.61 -5.58
CA ILE A 122 -20.13 -5.74 -5.16
C ILE A 122 -20.29 -6.12 -3.68
N PHE A 123 -21.01 -5.33 -2.88
CA PHE A 123 -21.31 -5.68 -1.48
C PHE A 123 -22.40 -6.73 -1.36
N GLN A 124 -23.00 -7.14 -2.49
CA GLN A 124 -23.94 -8.26 -2.58
C GLN A 124 -23.21 -9.60 -2.70
N PRO A 125 -23.48 -10.59 -1.81
CA PRO A 125 -22.77 -11.88 -1.84
C PRO A 125 -22.94 -12.64 -3.16
N LYS A 126 -24.04 -12.44 -3.86
CA LYS A 126 -24.28 -13.05 -5.18
C LYS A 126 -23.31 -12.58 -6.25
N VAL A 127 -22.87 -11.31 -6.19
CA VAL A 127 -21.90 -10.74 -7.15
C VAL A 127 -20.53 -11.36 -6.91
N ILE A 128 -20.09 -11.44 -5.66
CA ILE A 128 -18.83 -12.10 -5.30
C ILE A 128 -18.81 -13.55 -5.80
N LYS A 129 -19.89 -14.31 -5.56
CA LYS A 129 -20.01 -15.69 -6.03
C LYS A 129 -20.00 -15.81 -7.56
N PHE A 130 -20.58 -14.85 -8.26
CA PHE A 130 -20.55 -14.82 -9.72
C PHE A 130 -19.12 -14.62 -10.22
N LEU A 131 -18.44 -13.59 -9.76
CA LEU A 131 -17.06 -13.31 -10.15
C LEU A 131 -16.11 -14.46 -9.81
N ALA A 132 -16.28 -15.10 -8.65
CA ALA A 132 -15.47 -16.25 -8.26
C ALA A 132 -15.57 -17.44 -9.24
N ARG A 133 -16.71 -17.60 -9.96
CA ARG A 133 -16.85 -18.64 -11.01
C ARG A 133 -15.97 -18.34 -12.21
N ASP A 134 -15.87 -17.07 -12.62
CA ASP A 134 -15.04 -16.67 -13.75
C ASP A 134 -13.56 -16.93 -13.44
N PHE A 135 -13.15 -16.77 -12.19
CA PHE A 135 -11.83 -17.14 -11.69
C PHE A 135 -11.67 -18.64 -11.40
N LYS A 136 -12.71 -19.45 -11.59
CA LYS A 136 -12.73 -20.93 -11.31
C LYS A 136 -12.47 -21.27 -9.84
N VAL A 137 -12.80 -20.38 -8.91
CA VAL A 137 -12.63 -20.55 -7.45
C VAL A 137 -13.95 -20.44 -6.70
N GLY A 138 -15.06 -20.77 -7.37
CA GLY A 138 -16.42 -20.61 -6.80
C GLY A 138 -16.66 -21.47 -5.56
N LYS A 139 -16.07 -22.66 -5.47
CA LYS A 139 -16.16 -23.54 -4.31
C LYS A 139 -15.36 -22.96 -3.14
N GLU A 140 -14.09 -22.66 -3.35
CA GLU A 140 -13.17 -22.10 -2.36
C GLU A 140 -13.71 -20.78 -1.80
N MET A 141 -14.26 -19.92 -2.67
CA MET A 141 -14.88 -18.68 -2.27
C MET A 141 -16.10 -18.92 -1.37
N THR A 142 -16.94 -19.90 -1.71
CA THR A 142 -18.16 -20.21 -0.92
C THR A 142 -17.80 -20.80 0.45
N GLU A 143 -16.83 -21.68 0.53
CA GLU A 143 -16.33 -22.27 1.78
C GLU A 143 -15.59 -21.24 2.62
N GLY A 144 -14.72 -20.43 2.01
CA GLY A 144 -13.98 -19.37 2.67
C GLY A 144 -14.87 -18.31 3.31
N MET A 145 -16.02 -17.98 2.70
CA MET A 145 -17.01 -17.06 3.28
C MET A 145 -17.60 -17.55 4.63
N GLN A 146 -17.44 -18.83 4.95
CA GLN A 146 -17.90 -19.41 6.22
C GLN A 146 -16.73 -19.67 7.18
N SER A 147 -15.50 -19.41 6.75
CA SER A 147 -14.29 -19.67 7.52
C SER A 147 -14.12 -18.67 8.68
N ALA A 148 -13.95 -19.23 9.89
CA ALA A 148 -13.61 -18.41 11.07
C ALA A 148 -12.26 -17.69 10.92
N SER A 149 -11.28 -18.30 10.20
CA SER A 149 -9.99 -17.69 9.89
C SER A 149 -10.16 -16.45 9.01
N ILE A 150 -10.93 -16.54 7.93
CA ILE A 150 -11.23 -15.41 7.04
C ILE A 150 -11.95 -14.29 7.79
N LYS A 151 -12.95 -14.65 8.60
CA LYS A 151 -13.63 -13.67 9.46
C LYS A 151 -12.65 -12.97 10.38
N SER A 152 -11.78 -13.71 11.07
CA SER A 152 -10.76 -13.14 11.97
C SER A 152 -9.80 -12.19 11.26
N LYS A 153 -9.33 -12.53 10.04
CA LYS A 153 -8.49 -11.63 9.22
C LYS A 153 -9.23 -10.35 8.87
N THR A 154 -10.52 -10.47 8.52
CA THR A 154 -11.37 -9.32 8.16
C THR A 154 -11.61 -8.41 9.36
N ASP A 155 -11.93 -8.99 10.53
CA ASP A 155 -12.09 -8.24 11.77
C ASP A 155 -10.77 -7.53 12.17
N ARG A 156 -9.64 -8.22 12.02
CA ARG A 156 -8.31 -7.64 12.28
C ARG A 156 -7.98 -6.44 11.42
N SER A 157 -8.47 -6.39 10.16
CA SER A 157 -8.32 -5.19 9.32
C SER A 157 -9.00 -3.98 9.94
N LEU A 158 -10.20 -4.14 10.48
CA LEU A 158 -10.94 -3.04 11.11
C LEU A 158 -10.27 -2.59 12.41
N GLU A 159 -9.79 -3.53 13.23
CA GLU A 159 -9.04 -3.22 14.45
C GLU A 159 -7.78 -2.40 14.13
N LEU A 160 -6.97 -2.85 13.15
CA LEU A 160 -5.78 -2.14 12.72
C LEU A 160 -6.11 -0.76 12.15
N ALA A 161 -7.20 -0.63 11.40
CA ALA A 161 -7.65 0.67 10.91
C ALA A 161 -7.98 1.63 12.06
N GLN A 162 -8.58 1.14 13.13
CA GLN A 162 -8.83 1.93 14.34
C GLN A 162 -7.54 2.30 15.07
N GLU A 163 -6.61 1.36 15.25
CA GLU A 163 -5.30 1.58 15.88
C GLU A 163 -4.53 2.69 15.17
N PHE A 164 -4.49 2.67 13.83
CA PHE A 164 -3.80 3.66 13.00
C PHE A 164 -4.66 4.89 12.67
N LYS A 165 -5.88 4.97 13.18
CA LYS A 165 -6.84 6.06 12.87
C LYS A 165 -6.98 6.27 11.36
N ALA A 166 -7.17 5.18 10.62
CA ALA A 166 -7.40 5.18 9.17
C ALA A 166 -8.87 5.54 8.89
N ASN A 167 -9.22 6.82 9.06
CA ASN A 167 -10.59 7.34 8.94
C ASN A 167 -10.97 7.72 7.50
N GLU A 168 -10.04 7.61 6.58
CA GLU A 168 -10.21 7.85 5.14
C GLU A 168 -9.40 6.82 4.34
N THR A 169 -9.70 6.66 3.06
CA THR A 169 -9.02 5.68 2.21
C THR A 169 -8.60 6.26 0.86
N PRO A 170 -7.46 5.81 0.32
CA PRO A 170 -6.50 4.89 0.94
C PRO A 170 -5.71 5.57 2.06
N THR A 171 -5.56 4.92 3.21
CA THR A 171 -4.59 5.33 4.23
C THR A 171 -3.39 4.41 4.15
N ILE A 172 -2.20 5.00 4.03
CA ILE A 172 -0.93 4.28 3.91
C ILE A 172 -0.10 4.52 5.17
N ILE A 173 0.30 3.43 5.82
CA ILE A 173 1.20 3.48 6.98
C ILE A 173 2.56 2.93 6.55
N ILE A 174 3.62 3.68 6.81
CA ILE A 174 4.99 3.31 6.48
C ILE A 174 5.75 3.01 7.77
N ASN A 175 6.25 1.77 7.88
CA ASN A 175 7.04 1.27 9.01
C ASN A 175 6.42 1.60 10.39
N ASP A 176 5.10 1.60 10.48
CA ASP A 176 4.32 1.88 11.68
C ASP A 176 4.58 3.29 12.30
N ASN A 177 5.24 4.19 11.55
CA ASN A 177 5.68 5.50 12.05
C ASN A 177 5.20 6.70 11.23
N LEU A 178 4.90 6.50 9.95
CA LEU A 178 4.40 7.57 9.08
C LEU A 178 3.05 7.21 8.50
N LYS A 179 2.14 8.16 8.48
CA LYS A 179 0.83 8.03 7.84
C LYS A 179 0.68 9.02 6.69
N VAL A 180 0.17 8.52 5.57
CA VAL A 180 -0.22 9.30 4.39
C VAL A 180 -1.67 8.99 4.05
N ALA A 181 -2.46 10.01 3.84
CA ALA A 181 -3.89 9.90 3.55
C ALA A 181 -4.31 10.96 2.50
N PRO A 182 -5.45 10.78 1.82
CA PRO A 182 -5.90 11.70 0.75
C PRO A 182 -5.97 13.16 1.17
N SER A 183 -6.45 13.44 2.38
CA SER A 183 -6.51 14.80 2.94
C SER A 183 -5.16 15.52 3.01
N MET A 184 -4.06 14.77 3.01
CA MET A 184 -2.69 15.33 3.06
C MET A 184 -2.12 15.62 1.66
N THR A 185 -2.69 15.03 0.61
CA THR A 185 -2.09 15.02 -0.74
C THR A 185 -2.91 15.77 -1.78
N ASN A 186 -4.04 16.38 -1.38
CA ASN A 186 -5.03 17.04 -2.26
C ASN A 186 -5.75 16.06 -3.21
N GLY A 187 -5.91 14.81 -2.80
CA GLY A 187 -6.64 13.76 -3.50
C GLY A 187 -5.78 12.91 -4.42
#